data_66e41368cde047260e28df42fe2b42f4
#
_entry.id   66e41368cde047260e28df42fe2b42f4
#
_cell.length_a   1.000
_cell.length_b   1.000
_cell.length_c   1.000
_cell.angle_alpha   90.00
_cell.angle_beta   90.00
_cell.angle_gamma   90.00
#
_symmetry.space_group_name_H-M   'P 1'
#
loop_
_entity.id
_entity.type
_entity.pdbx_description
1 polymer ?
#
loop_
_entity_poly.entity_id
_entity_poly.type
_entity_poly.pdbx_seq_one_letter_code
_entity_poly.pdbx_strand_id
1 'polypeptide(L)'
;MTERVATTLGLYPLPDWAKDELSDLKGHQKSDLVDGSEGPEVREAYGRVREELIDDQRAAGLDRVVEGQGRWDDWLAHPLAVHDGVETGGIVRYYDNNNFYRDPRVVDDLAVDGGDVAAELDAATGLLEDDEPLQAVLPGPYTLAQLATDEYYGDESEFLAAIAEFLAGEVAAFPEHETLFLLDPSLVTEPPADDANERVSDAVDTVAAATDADVVLQSYWGAHEEKTYAHLMDADVDAFGFDFVAGDRDTHLYNVTEYGTKDAVSLGLVDGQNTAVESPDTVAERIDWVTEQIPSQTFDTVYATPNTELAYLPVSTYREKLAVLGEAVELAAGTEVSA
;
A
#
# COMPACT_ATOMS: atom_id res chain seq x y z
N MET A 1 3.56 -19.41 18.09
CA MET A 1 2.14 -19.32 17.66
C MET A 1 2.14 -18.24 16.61
N THR A 2 1.69 -18.49 15.43
CA THR A 2 1.64 -17.52 14.35
C THR A 2 0.65 -16.39 14.71
N GLU A 3 1.08 -15.15 14.66
CA GLU A 3 0.20 -14.00 14.76
C GLU A 3 -0.55 -13.84 13.43
N ARG A 4 -1.86 -13.59 13.50
CA ARG A 4 -2.68 -13.31 12.31
C ARG A 4 -3.23 -11.91 12.45
N VAL A 5 -2.98 -11.09 11.46
CA VAL A 5 -3.26 -9.65 11.47
C VAL A 5 -4.20 -9.30 10.32
N ALA A 6 -5.40 -8.84 10.65
CA ALA A 6 -6.33 -8.28 9.68
C ALA A 6 -5.96 -6.82 9.39
N THR A 7 -5.62 -6.53 8.15
CA THR A 7 -5.28 -5.16 7.72
C THR A 7 -5.60 -4.93 6.24
N THR A 8 -5.26 -3.76 5.71
CA THR A 8 -5.53 -3.39 4.32
C THR A 8 -4.34 -2.70 3.66
N LEU A 9 -4.44 -2.49 2.36
CA LEU A 9 -3.45 -1.76 1.56
C LEU A 9 -3.75 -0.25 1.47
N GLY A 10 -4.72 0.25 2.24
CA GLY A 10 -5.14 1.65 2.16
C GLY A 10 -5.91 1.99 0.88
N LEU A 11 -5.87 3.27 0.50
CA LEU A 11 -6.60 3.87 -0.62
C LEU A 11 -8.09 3.47 -0.59
N TYR A 12 -8.82 4.06 0.33
CA TYR A 12 -10.23 3.77 0.52
C TYR A 12 -11.14 4.65 -0.34
N PRO A 13 -12.36 4.18 -0.66
CA PRO A 13 -13.32 5.00 -1.36
C PRO A 13 -13.77 6.17 -0.47
N LEU A 14 -13.75 7.38 -1.02
CA LEU A 14 -14.30 8.53 -0.32
C LEU A 14 -15.76 8.29 0.08
N PRO A 15 -16.20 8.66 1.29
CA PRO A 15 -17.60 8.68 1.67
C PRO A 15 -18.46 9.47 0.67
N ASP A 16 -19.71 9.06 0.45
CA ASP A 16 -20.56 9.68 -0.57
C ASP A 16 -20.81 11.17 -0.29
N TRP A 17 -20.96 11.57 0.99
CA TRP A 17 -21.09 12.97 1.37
C TRP A 17 -19.84 13.79 1.02
N ALA A 18 -18.64 13.20 1.16
CA ALA A 18 -17.39 13.87 0.83
C ALA A 18 -17.24 14.08 -0.67
N LYS A 19 -17.67 13.10 -1.50
CA LYS A 19 -17.72 13.24 -2.96
C LYS A 19 -18.57 14.43 -3.38
N ASP A 20 -19.73 14.60 -2.75
CA ASP A 20 -20.65 15.72 -3.03
C ASP A 20 -20.06 17.05 -2.57
N GLU A 21 -19.52 17.14 -1.35
CA GLU A 21 -18.96 18.36 -0.76
C GLU A 21 -17.67 18.81 -1.47
N LEU A 22 -16.80 17.86 -1.83
CA LEU A 22 -15.53 18.14 -2.51
C LEU A 22 -15.65 18.26 -4.03
N SER A 23 -16.81 17.91 -4.63
CA SER A 23 -16.99 17.89 -6.08
C SER A 23 -16.78 19.26 -6.75
N ASP A 24 -17.19 20.33 -6.09
CA ASP A 24 -17.06 21.70 -6.58
C ASP A 24 -15.63 22.27 -6.43
N LEU A 25 -14.78 21.56 -5.66
CA LEU A 25 -13.42 21.98 -5.33
C LEU A 25 -12.36 21.25 -6.17
N LYS A 26 -12.75 20.18 -6.88
CA LYS A 26 -11.86 19.39 -7.75
C LYS A 26 -11.29 20.24 -8.88
N GLY A 27 -9.97 20.37 -8.92
CA GLY A 27 -9.23 21.08 -9.95
C GLY A 27 -8.28 22.15 -9.41
N HIS A 28 -8.53 22.65 -8.22
CA HIS A 28 -7.63 23.57 -7.52
C HIS A 28 -6.96 22.93 -6.30
N GLN A 29 -7.52 21.84 -5.78
CA GLN A 29 -7.11 21.21 -4.52
C GLN A 29 -5.62 20.85 -4.48
N LYS A 30 -5.10 20.26 -5.54
CA LYS A 30 -3.68 19.89 -5.61
C LYS A 30 -2.77 21.11 -5.61
N SER A 31 -3.07 22.12 -6.44
CA SER A 31 -2.29 23.36 -6.47
C SER A 31 -2.35 24.07 -5.11
N ASP A 32 -3.53 24.12 -4.51
CA ASP A 32 -3.73 24.74 -3.21
C ASP A 32 -3.00 23.97 -2.09
N LEU A 33 -2.89 22.63 -2.22
CA LEU A 33 -2.15 21.78 -1.28
C LEU A 33 -0.64 22.06 -1.39
N VAL A 34 -0.07 21.97 -2.58
CA VAL A 34 1.37 22.22 -2.85
C VAL A 34 1.75 23.66 -2.45
N ASP A 35 0.94 24.65 -2.78
CA ASP A 35 1.17 26.05 -2.44
C ASP A 35 0.92 26.38 -0.95
N GLY A 36 0.48 25.41 -0.14
CA GLY A 36 0.10 25.63 1.26
C GLY A 36 -1.10 26.60 1.44
N SER A 37 -1.86 26.85 0.37
CA SER A 37 -2.98 27.80 0.33
C SER A 37 -4.35 27.15 0.52
N GLU A 38 -4.38 25.85 0.83
CA GLU A 38 -5.61 25.08 1.00
C GLU A 38 -6.54 25.70 2.05
N GLY A 39 -7.81 25.85 1.67
CA GLY A 39 -8.83 26.47 2.51
C GLY A 39 -9.18 25.63 3.75
N PRO A 40 -9.63 26.28 4.86
CA PRO A 40 -9.99 25.57 6.08
C PRO A 40 -11.16 24.58 5.88
N GLU A 41 -12.08 24.87 4.96
CA GLU A 41 -13.23 24.02 4.65
C GLU A 41 -12.80 22.67 4.03
N VAL A 42 -11.79 22.70 3.15
CA VAL A 42 -11.22 21.50 2.53
C VAL A 42 -10.50 20.65 3.58
N ARG A 43 -9.67 21.27 4.41
CA ARG A 43 -8.98 20.58 5.51
C ARG A 43 -9.95 19.95 6.51
N GLU A 44 -11.03 20.66 6.86
CA GLU A 44 -12.08 20.12 7.74
C GLU A 44 -12.81 18.95 7.09
N ALA A 45 -13.12 19.00 5.79
CA ALA A 45 -13.75 17.92 5.06
C ALA A 45 -12.87 16.66 5.06
N TYR A 46 -11.59 16.78 4.72
CA TYR A 46 -10.65 15.63 4.77
C TYR A 46 -10.39 15.13 6.19
N GLY A 47 -10.38 15.98 7.21
CA GLY A 47 -10.33 15.55 8.60
C GLY A 47 -11.50 14.64 8.98
N ARG A 48 -12.74 15.00 8.57
CA ARG A 48 -13.93 14.16 8.77
C ARG A 48 -13.89 12.88 7.93
N VAL A 49 -13.32 12.92 6.72
CA VAL A 49 -13.10 11.71 5.91
C VAL A 49 -12.19 10.75 6.66
N ARG A 50 -11.05 11.21 7.14
CA ARG A 50 -10.10 10.39 7.89
C ARG A 50 -10.73 9.76 9.13
N GLU A 51 -11.47 10.55 9.93
CA GLU A 51 -12.19 10.05 11.09
C GLU A 51 -13.17 8.93 10.71
N GLU A 52 -13.99 9.11 9.67
CA GLU A 52 -14.94 8.08 9.20
C GLU A 52 -14.24 6.82 8.70
N LEU A 53 -13.14 6.96 7.94
CA LEU A 53 -12.37 5.82 7.43
C LEU A 53 -11.70 5.02 8.57
N ILE A 54 -11.21 5.68 9.60
CA ILE A 54 -10.66 5.03 10.80
C ILE A 54 -11.79 4.32 11.58
N ASP A 55 -12.93 4.96 11.76
CA ASP A 55 -14.07 4.35 12.43
C ASP A 55 -14.63 3.12 11.70
N ASP A 56 -14.61 3.12 10.35
CA ASP A 56 -14.98 1.96 9.54
C ASP A 56 -14.05 0.76 9.80
N GLN A 57 -12.74 0.99 9.96
CA GLN A 57 -11.75 -0.03 10.27
C GLN A 57 -11.96 -0.61 11.67
N ARG A 58 -12.18 0.25 12.66
CA ARG A 58 -12.54 -0.16 14.05
C ARG A 58 -13.79 -1.00 14.08
N ALA A 59 -14.85 -0.55 13.40
CA ALA A 59 -16.12 -1.27 13.33
C ALA A 59 -15.96 -2.66 12.67
N ALA A 60 -15.00 -2.82 11.79
CA ALA A 60 -14.66 -4.08 11.12
C ALA A 60 -13.75 -4.99 11.96
N GLY A 61 -13.18 -4.50 13.07
CA GLY A 61 -12.26 -5.28 13.90
C GLY A 61 -10.90 -5.52 13.25
N LEU A 62 -10.39 -4.54 12.50
CA LEU A 62 -9.03 -4.64 11.95
C LEU A 62 -7.98 -4.44 13.05
N ASP A 63 -6.87 -5.16 12.94
CA ASP A 63 -5.76 -5.15 13.90
C ASP A 63 -4.77 -4.00 13.68
N ARG A 64 -4.81 -3.37 12.52
CA ARG A 64 -3.98 -2.20 12.16
C ARG A 64 -4.88 -1.10 11.60
N VAL A 65 -4.58 0.14 11.95
CA VAL A 65 -5.28 1.31 11.44
C VAL A 65 -4.45 1.98 10.36
N VAL A 66 -5.04 2.14 9.18
CA VAL A 66 -4.47 2.88 8.05
C VAL A 66 -5.13 4.26 7.98
N GLU A 67 -4.38 5.31 7.67
CA GLU A 67 -4.90 6.67 7.50
C GLU A 67 -6.03 6.73 6.45
N GLY A 68 -5.95 5.91 5.40
CA GLY A 68 -6.98 5.70 4.39
C GLY A 68 -6.76 6.44 3.08
N GLN A 69 -5.76 7.33 2.99
CA GLN A 69 -5.32 8.05 1.79
C GLN A 69 -6.46 8.78 1.05
N GLY A 70 -7.42 9.33 1.79
CA GLY A 70 -8.58 10.01 1.23
C GLY A 70 -8.24 11.20 0.32
N ARG A 71 -7.03 11.76 0.42
CA ARG A 71 -6.51 12.86 -0.40
C ARG A 71 -5.78 12.41 -1.67
N TRP A 72 -5.54 11.12 -1.86
CA TRP A 72 -4.72 10.60 -2.95
C TRP A 72 -5.49 10.50 -4.28
N ASP A 73 -5.78 11.65 -4.88
CA ASP A 73 -6.44 11.72 -6.19
C ASP A 73 -5.62 11.12 -7.34
N ASP A 74 -4.29 11.05 -7.18
CA ASP A 74 -3.36 10.51 -8.18
C ASP A 74 -2.86 9.10 -7.84
N TRP A 75 -3.62 8.36 -7.02
CA TRP A 75 -3.29 6.98 -6.63
C TRP A 75 -1.89 6.88 -6.00
N LEU A 76 -1.14 5.83 -6.34
CA LEU A 76 0.23 5.64 -5.85
C LEU A 76 1.23 6.71 -6.37
N ALA A 77 0.86 7.50 -7.36
CA ALA A 77 1.68 8.62 -7.82
C ALA A 77 1.55 9.88 -6.92
N HIS A 78 0.61 9.87 -5.96
CA HIS A 78 0.29 11.03 -5.13
C HIS A 78 1.50 11.64 -4.40
N PRO A 79 2.42 10.90 -3.76
CA PRO A 79 3.54 11.52 -3.05
C PRO A 79 4.41 12.41 -3.93
N LEU A 80 4.66 12.02 -5.19
CA LEU A 80 5.32 12.89 -6.16
C LEU A 80 4.42 13.98 -6.69
N ALA A 81 3.14 13.66 -6.92
CA ALA A 81 2.20 14.62 -7.48
C ALA A 81 2.01 15.87 -6.62
N VAL A 82 2.32 15.83 -5.35
CA VAL A 82 2.23 16.99 -4.42
C VAL A 82 3.59 17.59 -4.05
N HIS A 83 4.69 17.11 -4.64
CA HIS A 83 6.04 17.58 -4.37
C HIS A 83 6.38 18.86 -5.18
N ASP A 84 7.04 19.84 -4.56
CA ASP A 84 7.41 21.13 -5.16
C ASP A 84 8.29 21.00 -6.41
N GLY A 85 9.17 19.99 -6.48
CA GLY A 85 10.06 19.72 -7.63
C GLY A 85 9.38 19.01 -8.80
N VAL A 86 8.03 18.88 -8.77
CA VAL A 86 7.28 18.07 -9.72
C VAL A 86 6.20 18.91 -10.42
N GLU A 87 6.22 18.95 -11.74
CA GLU A 87 5.18 19.55 -12.56
C GLU A 87 4.08 18.53 -12.89
N THR A 88 2.83 19.00 -12.97
CA THR A 88 1.71 18.17 -13.39
C THR A 88 1.69 18.01 -14.91
N GLY A 89 1.87 16.79 -15.39
CA GLY A 89 1.74 16.40 -16.78
C GLY A 89 0.31 16.13 -17.24
N GLY A 90 0.17 15.36 -18.29
CA GLY A 90 -1.12 14.93 -18.82
C GLY A 90 -1.81 13.90 -17.94
N ILE A 91 -3.07 13.59 -18.29
CA ILE A 91 -3.80 12.49 -17.67
C ILE A 91 -3.36 11.17 -18.29
N VAL A 92 -2.92 10.23 -17.48
CA VAL A 92 -2.42 8.91 -17.86
C VAL A 92 -3.31 7.84 -17.24
N ARG A 93 -3.41 6.70 -17.92
CA ARG A 93 -4.14 5.54 -17.41
C ARG A 93 -3.36 4.88 -16.29
N TYR A 94 -4.06 4.59 -15.17
CA TYR A 94 -3.48 3.89 -14.04
C TYR A 94 -3.53 2.37 -14.29
N TYR A 95 -2.42 1.78 -14.68
CA TYR A 95 -2.31 0.39 -15.10
C TYR A 95 -3.35 -0.02 -16.16
N ASP A 96 -3.73 -1.27 -16.24
CA ASP A 96 -4.76 -1.75 -17.19
C ASP A 96 -6.19 -1.70 -16.59
N ASN A 97 -6.52 -0.58 -15.92
CA ASN A 97 -7.86 -0.37 -15.37
C ASN A 97 -8.50 0.92 -15.93
N ASN A 98 -9.70 1.27 -15.50
CA ASN A 98 -10.41 2.45 -15.98
C ASN A 98 -10.17 3.71 -15.14
N ASN A 99 -9.15 3.71 -14.31
CA ASN A 99 -8.75 4.84 -13.51
C ASN A 99 -7.62 5.62 -14.18
N PHE A 100 -7.47 6.86 -13.79
CA PHE A 100 -6.52 7.78 -14.38
C PHE A 100 -5.87 8.60 -13.28
N TYR A 101 -4.63 9.04 -13.51
CA TYR A 101 -3.88 9.95 -12.65
C TYR A 101 -3.20 11.02 -13.50
N ARG A 102 -2.72 12.07 -12.86
CA ARG A 102 -1.92 13.12 -13.51
C ARG A 102 -0.46 12.71 -13.45
N ASP A 103 0.19 12.60 -14.62
CA ASP A 103 1.59 12.25 -14.75
C ASP A 103 2.48 13.21 -13.95
N PRO A 104 3.18 12.76 -12.88
CA PRO A 104 4.14 13.61 -12.18
C PRO A 104 5.42 13.69 -13.01
N ARG A 105 5.77 14.89 -13.44
CA ARG A 105 7.01 15.17 -14.18
C ARG A 105 8.03 15.76 -13.23
N VAL A 106 9.07 15.00 -12.98
CA VAL A 106 10.17 15.43 -12.11
C VAL A 106 11.09 16.36 -12.91
N VAL A 107 11.07 17.64 -12.57
CA VAL A 107 11.79 18.71 -13.28
C VAL A 107 12.90 19.35 -12.45
N ASP A 108 13.00 19.00 -11.18
CA ASP A 108 14.02 19.46 -10.25
C ASP A 108 14.43 18.32 -9.30
N ASP A 109 15.41 18.56 -8.45
CA ASP A 109 15.86 17.60 -7.45
C ASP A 109 14.73 17.23 -6.48
N LEU A 110 14.60 15.94 -6.18
CA LEU A 110 13.63 15.43 -5.22
C LEU A 110 14.18 15.66 -3.80
N ALA A 111 14.07 16.90 -3.34
CA ALA A 111 14.46 17.25 -1.98
C ALA A 111 13.52 16.58 -0.96
N VAL A 112 14.12 16.02 0.07
CA VAL A 112 13.39 15.40 1.16
C VAL A 112 13.11 16.45 2.23
N ASP A 113 11.84 16.74 2.50
CA ASP A 113 11.43 17.69 3.54
C ASP A 113 10.37 17.16 4.53
N GLY A 114 9.97 15.87 4.41
CA GLY A 114 8.98 15.24 5.27
C GLY A 114 7.58 15.81 5.04
N GLY A 115 7.09 15.69 3.81
CA GLY A 115 5.99 16.44 3.28
C GLY A 115 4.57 16.01 3.66
N ASP A 116 3.74 15.86 2.62
CA ASP A 116 2.29 15.69 2.75
C ASP A 116 1.90 14.37 3.46
N VAL A 117 2.57 13.27 3.12
CA VAL A 117 2.23 11.95 3.68
C VAL A 117 2.51 11.90 5.18
N ALA A 118 3.64 12.45 5.63
CA ALA A 118 3.97 12.55 7.06
C ALA A 118 2.92 13.38 7.81
N ALA A 119 2.47 14.49 7.24
CA ALA A 119 1.45 15.35 7.85
C ALA A 119 0.08 14.64 7.95
N GLU A 120 -0.31 13.84 6.96
CA GLU A 120 -1.55 13.07 6.98
C GLU A 120 -1.51 11.95 8.04
N LEU A 121 -0.37 11.27 8.17
CA LEU A 121 -0.16 10.26 9.22
C LEU A 121 -0.15 10.89 10.62
N ASP A 122 0.51 12.05 10.79
CA ASP A 122 0.48 12.78 12.08
C ASP A 122 -0.95 13.20 12.45
N ALA A 123 -1.74 13.65 11.47
CA ALA A 123 -3.15 13.96 11.70
C ALA A 123 -3.98 12.70 12.07
N ALA A 124 -3.63 11.52 11.56
CA ALA A 124 -4.28 10.27 11.92
C ALA A 124 -3.97 9.88 13.37
N THR A 125 -2.73 10.06 13.85
CA THR A 125 -2.37 9.73 15.24
C THR A 125 -3.24 10.46 16.28
N GLY A 126 -3.70 11.66 15.94
CA GLY A 126 -4.62 12.44 16.79
C GLY A 126 -6.02 11.83 16.94
N LEU A 127 -6.36 10.84 16.12
CA LEU A 127 -7.65 10.13 16.11
C LEU A 127 -7.55 8.72 16.70
N LEU A 128 -6.34 8.19 16.89
CA LEU A 128 -6.14 6.84 17.42
C LEU A 128 -6.40 6.76 18.91
N GLU A 129 -6.84 5.58 19.37
CA GLU A 129 -6.89 5.22 20.79
C GLU A 129 -5.49 4.78 21.28
N ASP A 130 -5.28 4.77 22.60
CA ASP A 130 -3.95 4.58 23.22
C ASP A 130 -3.22 3.29 22.79
N ASP A 131 -3.94 2.24 22.38
CA ASP A 131 -3.40 0.92 22.01
C ASP A 131 -3.65 0.56 20.53
N GLU A 132 -4.05 1.52 19.68
CA GLU A 132 -4.30 1.27 18.26
C GLU A 132 -3.00 1.43 17.43
N PRO A 133 -2.49 0.34 16.83
CA PRO A 133 -1.27 0.40 16.03
C PRO A 133 -1.53 1.04 14.67
N LEU A 134 -0.77 2.08 14.36
CA LEU A 134 -0.78 2.74 13.05
C LEU A 134 -0.01 1.89 12.02
N GLN A 135 -0.58 1.74 10.84
CA GLN A 135 0.10 1.23 9.67
C GLN A 135 0.26 2.35 8.64
N ALA A 136 1.50 2.59 8.24
CA ALA A 136 1.81 3.47 7.13
C ALA A 136 1.71 2.72 5.79
N VAL A 137 1.35 3.45 4.72
CA VAL A 137 1.29 2.92 3.35
C VAL A 137 1.94 3.91 2.40
N LEU A 138 2.86 3.41 1.56
CA LEU A 138 3.50 4.16 0.49
C LEU A 138 3.52 3.34 -0.81
N PRO A 139 3.66 3.98 -1.98
CA PRO A 139 4.11 3.27 -3.16
C PRO A 139 5.51 2.69 -2.92
N GLY A 140 5.78 1.52 -3.49
CA GLY A 140 7.14 1.03 -3.58
C GLY A 140 7.98 1.90 -4.54
N PRO A 141 9.31 1.95 -4.35
CA PRO A 141 10.16 2.85 -5.14
C PRO A 141 10.13 2.56 -6.64
N TYR A 142 10.04 1.29 -7.02
CA TYR A 142 9.98 0.93 -8.43
C TYR A 142 8.64 1.35 -9.06
N THR A 143 7.52 1.10 -8.41
CA THR A 143 6.20 1.58 -8.87
C THR A 143 6.18 3.10 -9.00
N LEU A 144 6.67 3.83 -8.02
CA LEU A 144 6.65 5.29 -8.07
C LEU A 144 7.50 5.83 -9.22
N ALA A 145 8.67 5.21 -9.49
CA ALA A 145 9.50 5.55 -10.65
C ALA A 145 8.79 5.24 -11.98
N GLN A 146 8.03 4.12 -12.07
CA GLN A 146 7.28 3.75 -13.29
C GLN A 146 6.05 4.65 -13.54
N LEU A 147 5.46 5.21 -12.48
CA LEU A 147 4.31 6.12 -12.58
C LEU A 147 4.69 7.57 -12.86
N ALA A 148 5.96 7.92 -12.91
CA ALA A 148 6.45 9.29 -13.10
C ALA A 148 7.27 9.44 -14.38
N THR A 149 7.32 10.66 -14.91
CA THR A 149 8.20 11.03 -16.01
C THR A 149 9.43 11.75 -15.49
N ASP A 150 10.62 11.21 -15.76
CA ASP A 150 11.90 11.86 -15.44
C ASP A 150 12.26 12.89 -16.52
N GLU A 151 12.34 14.17 -16.17
CA GLU A 151 12.85 15.26 -17.02
C GLU A 151 14.10 15.94 -16.39
N TYR A 152 14.63 15.41 -15.27
CA TYR A 152 15.73 16.02 -14.53
C TYR A 152 16.98 15.13 -14.46
N TYR A 153 16.87 13.89 -14.00
CA TYR A 153 18.01 12.99 -13.77
C TYR A 153 18.59 12.43 -15.08
N GLY A 154 17.73 12.02 -16.01
CA GLY A 154 18.11 11.57 -17.36
C GLY A 154 18.77 10.19 -17.42
N ASP A 155 18.84 9.46 -16.29
CA ASP A 155 19.30 8.08 -16.17
C ASP A 155 18.36 7.30 -15.24
N GLU A 156 17.87 6.16 -15.70
CA GLU A 156 16.86 5.37 -14.98
C GLU A 156 17.36 4.91 -13.58
N SER A 157 18.66 4.62 -13.43
CA SER A 157 19.20 4.18 -12.15
C SER A 157 19.39 5.34 -11.17
N GLU A 158 19.78 6.51 -11.67
CA GLU A 158 19.85 7.74 -10.84
C GLU A 158 18.45 8.17 -10.42
N PHE A 159 17.47 8.08 -11.33
CA PHE A 159 16.08 8.41 -11.01
C PHE A 159 15.49 7.46 -9.96
N LEU A 160 15.66 6.14 -10.12
CA LEU A 160 15.17 5.16 -9.13
C LEU A 160 15.81 5.38 -7.75
N ALA A 161 17.10 5.67 -7.70
CA ALA A 161 17.80 5.98 -6.45
C ALA A 161 17.25 7.26 -5.79
N ALA A 162 17.01 8.31 -6.58
CA ALA A 162 16.41 9.55 -6.08
C ALA A 162 14.98 9.35 -5.55
N ILE A 163 14.18 8.55 -6.21
CA ILE A 163 12.84 8.15 -5.72
C ILE A 163 12.95 7.39 -4.39
N ALA A 164 13.90 6.46 -4.26
CA ALA A 164 14.09 5.71 -3.03
C ALA A 164 14.54 6.63 -1.87
N GLU A 165 15.47 7.56 -2.12
CA GLU A 165 15.90 8.55 -1.13
C GLU A 165 14.77 9.50 -0.73
N PHE A 166 13.93 9.92 -1.68
CA PHE A 166 12.73 10.72 -1.42
C PHE A 166 11.77 9.98 -0.49
N LEU A 167 11.40 8.73 -0.83
CA LEU A 167 10.51 7.93 0.01
C LEU A 167 11.11 7.64 1.39
N ALA A 168 12.41 7.35 1.47
CA ALA A 168 13.10 7.17 2.75
C ALA A 168 13.01 8.42 3.63
N GLY A 169 13.11 9.59 3.03
CA GLY A 169 12.96 10.84 3.75
C GLY A 169 11.54 11.11 4.23
N GLU A 170 10.51 10.75 3.45
CA GLU A 170 9.13 10.77 3.91
C GLU A 170 8.95 9.84 5.12
N VAL A 171 9.43 8.59 5.04
CA VAL A 171 9.35 7.60 6.12
C VAL A 171 10.06 8.07 7.39
N ALA A 172 11.23 8.68 7.27
CA ALA A 172 11.98 9.21 8.42
C ALA A 172 11.23 10.34 9.18
N ALA A 173 10.23 10.97 8.55
CA ALA A 173 9.40 11.99 9.16
C ALA A 173 8.07 11.46 9.71
N PHE A 174 7.76 10.17 9.51
CA PHE A 174 6.50 9.59 9.97
C PHE A 174 6.40 9.56 11.50
N PRO A 175 5.19 9.69 12.06
CA PRO A 175 4.97 9.40 13.47
C PRO A 175 5.25 7.92 13.76
N GLU A 176 5.25 7.55 15.04
CA GLU A 176 5.36 6.15 15.45
C GLU A 176 4.31 5.29 14.74
N HIS A 177 4.75 4.23 14.07
CA HIS A 177 3.94 3.28 13.34
C HIS A 177 4.52 1.87 13.52
N GLU A 178 3.66 0.86 13.49
CA GLU A 178 4.07 -0.52 13.75
C GLU A 178 4.43 -1.25 12.46
N THR A 179 3.81 -0.86 11.33
CA THR A 179 4.01 -1.51 10.04
C THR A 179 4.05 -0.48 8.91
N LEU A 180 4.93 -0.69 7.94
CA LEU A 180 4.99 0.05 6.68
C LEU A 180 4.72 -0.89 5.51
N PHE A 181 3.65 -0.64 4.75
CA PHE A 181 3.39 -1.32 3.49
C PHE A 181 3.95 -0.51 2.32
N LEU A 182 4.85 -1.11 1.55
CA LEU A 182 5.34 -0.60 0.27
C LEU A 182 4.57 -1.29 -0.85
N LEU A 183 3.67 -0.57 -1.53
CA LEU A 183 2.84 -1.09 -2.61
C LEU A 183 3.58 -0.99 -3.94
N ASP A 184 4.05 -2.12 -4.44
CA ASP A 184 4.87 -2.15 -5.64
C ASP A 184 4.32 -3.09 -6.75
N PRO A 185 3.11 -2.79 -7.31
CA PRO A 185 2.51 -3.60 -8.36
C PRO A 185 3.30 -3.59 -9.67
N SER A 186 4.11 -2.57 -9.95
CA SER A 186 4.94 -2.56 -11.18
C SER A 186 5.95 -3.70 -11.21
N LEU A 187 6.37 -4.23 -10.06
CA LEU A 187 7.25 -5.40 -9.99
C LEU A 187 6.69 -6.65 -10.69
N VAL A 188 5.37 -6.72 -10.84
CA VAL A 188 4.69 -7.87 -11.45
C VAL A 188 3.95 -7.52 -12.73
N THR A 189 3.55 -6.25 -12.93
CA THR A 189 2.84 -5.80 -14.14
C THR A 189 3.79 -5.33 -15.24
N GLU A 190 4.92 -4.74 -14.86
CA GLU A 190 5.98 -4.22 -15.73
C GLU A 190 7.35 -4.56 -15.10
N PRO A 191 7.70 -5.87 -15.01
CA PRO A 191 8.84 -6.32 -14.25
C PRO A 191 10.15 -5.66 -14.72
N PRO A 192 11.09 -5.40 -13.80
CA PRO A 192 12.35 -4.77 -14.15
C PRO A 192 13.17 -5.62 -15.10
N ALA A 193 13.95 -4.98 -15.97
CA ALA A 193 14.90 -5.67 -16.84
C ALA A 193 15.93 -6.45 -15.99
N ASP A 194 16.49 -7.50 -16.59
CA ASP A 194 17.42 -8.43 -15.93
C ASP A 194 18.59 -7.77 -15.19
N ASP A 195 19.10 -6.67 -15.70
CA ASP A 195 20.21 -5.89 -15.14
C ASP A 195 19.76 -4.78 -14.17
N ALA A 196 18.45 -4.62 -13.96
CA ALA A 196 17.86 -3.65 -13.04
C ALA A 196 17.45 -4.26 -11.69
N ASN A 197 17.29 -5.59 -11.60
CA ASN A 197 16.77 -6.27 -10.41
C ASN A 197 17.55 -5.95 -9.13
N GLU A 198 18.90 -5.93 -9.19
CA GLU A 198 19.74 -5.58 -8.03
C GLU A 198 19.46 -4.13 -7.56
N ARG A 199 19.36 -3.18 -8.49
CA ARG A 199 19.07 -1.78 -8.15
C ARG A 199 17.66 -1.58 -7.58
N VAL A 200 16.71 -2.40 -8.00
CA VAL A 200 15.35 -2.38 -7.46
C VAL A 200 15.34 -2.89 -6.01
N SER A 201 16.08 -3.98 -5.73
CA SER A 201 16.28 -4.48 -4.36
C SER A 201 16.95 -3.43 -3.48
N ASP A 202 18.03 -2.79 -3.95
CA ASP A 202 18.73 -1.71 -3.24
C ASP A 202 17.83 -0.50 -2.97
N ALA A 203 16.91 -0.18 -3.89
CA ALA A 203 15.94 0.90 -3.72
C ALA A 203 14.92 0.58 -2.62
N VAL A 204 14.46 -0.67 -2.55
CA VAL A 204 13.59 -1.14 -1.46
C VAL A 204 14.32 -1.07 -0.12
N ASP A 205 15.58 -1.52 -0.05
CA ASP A 205 16.42 -1.44 1.15
C ASP A 205 16.59 -0.01 1.65
N THR A 206 16.78 0.94 0.74
CA THR A 206 16.93 2.36 1.08
C THR A 206 15.69 2.87 1.82
N VAL A 207 14.49 2.49 1.38
CA VAL A 207 13.24 2.89 2.05
C VAL A 207 13.05 2.13 3.35
N ALA A 208 13.28 0.82 3.35
CA ALA A 208 13.14 -0.03 4.54
C ALA A 208 14.04 0.42 5.69
N ALA A 209 15.27 0.82 5.39
CA ALA A 209 16.24 1.30 6.38
C ALA A 209 15.85 2.63 7.07
N ALA A 210 14.81 3.31 6.60
CA ALA A 210 14.37 4.59 7.18
C ALA A 210 13.42 4.44 8.39
N THR A 211 13.03 3.21 8.73
CA THR A 211 12.14 2.92 9.88
C THR A 211 12.61 1.69 10.65
N ASP A 212 12.21 1.60 11.92
CA ASP A 212 12.34 0.40 12.75
C ASP A 212 11.04 -0.43 12.76
N ALA A 213 10.00 -0.02 12.03
CA ALA A 213 8.73 -0.74 11.90
C ALA A 213 8.87 -1.95 10.97
N ASP A 214 7.96 -2.92 11.08
CA ASP A 214 7.89 -4.05 10.15
C ASP A 214 7.58 -3.58 8.73
N VAL A 215 8.44 -3.87 7.76
CA VAL A 215 8.27 -3.48 6.36
C VAL A 215 7.72 -4.62 5.53
N VAL A 216 6.59 -4.38 4.86
CA VAL A 216 5.93 -5.33 3.96
C VAL A 216 6.02 -4.84 2.52
N LEU A 217 6.74 -5.57 1.66
CA LEU A 217 6.74 -5.30 0.21
C LEU A 217 5.59 -6.05 -0.45
N GLN A 218 4.53 -5.31 -0.81
CA GLN A 218 3.29 -5.86 -1.35
C GLN A 218 3.17 -5.64 -2.85
N SER A 219 3.07 -6.74 -3.62
CA SER A 219 2.76 -6.69 -5.05
C SER A 219 1.40 -7.33 -5.35
N TYR A 220 0.72 -6.86 -6.38
CA TYR A 220 -0.59 -7.35 -6.79
C TYR A 220 -0.81 -7.21 -8.31
N TRP A 221 -1.88 -7.85 -8.84
CA TRP A 221 -2.23 -8.02 -10.25
C TRP A 221 -1.35 -9.00 -11.02
N GLY A 222 -0.47 -9.72 -10.34
CA GLY A 222 0.40 -10.71 -10.97
C GLY A 222 1.23 -11.49 -9.95
N ALA A 223 2.16 -12.26 -10.46
CA ALA A 223 3.18 -12.95 -9.69
C ALA A 223 4.56 -12.51 -10.19
N HIS A 224 5.52 -12.39 -9.28
CA HIS A 224 6.89 -12.02 -9.63
C HIS A 224 7.49 -13.04 -10.61
N GLU A 225 8.21 -12.55 -11.60
CA GLU A 225 9.13 -13.38 -12.37
C GLU A 225 10.20 -13.97 -11.42
N GLU A 226 10.61 -15.20 -11.70
CA GLU A 226 11.56 -15.95 -10.86
C GLU A 226 12.81 -15.14 -10.50
N LYS A 227 13.40 -14.47 -11.50
CA LYS A 227 14.62 -13.68 -11.32
C LYS A 227 14.40 -12.44 -10.44
N THR A 228 13.31 -11.74 -10.67
CA THR A 228 12.94 -10.57 -9.85
C THR A 228 12.73 -10.99 -8.40
N TYR A 229 11.99 -12.08 -8.17
CA TYR A 229 11.76 -12.61 -6.81
C TYR A 229 13.07 -12.99 -6.12
N ALA A 230 13.96 -13.68 -6.83
CA ALA A 230 15.26 -14.10 -6.29
C ALA A 230 16.11 -12.90 -5.82
N HIS A 231 16.12 -11.78 -6.55
CA HIS A 231 16.84 -10.57 -6.13
C HIS A 231 16.14 -9.85 -4.96
N LEU A 232 14.80 -9.80 -4.96
CA LEU A 232 14.04 -9.19 -3.86
C LEU A 232 14.24 -9.94 -2.53
N MET A 233 14.60 -11.24 -2.57
CA MET A 233 14.95 -11.98 -1.35
C MET A 233 16.16 -11.39 -0.61
N ASP A 234 17.02 -10.63 -1.29
CA ASP A 234 18.16 -9.92 -0.68
C ASP A 234 17.71 -8.62 0.03
N ALA A 235 16.52 -8.07 -0.29
CA ALA A 235 15.99 -6.87 0.34
C ALA A 235 15.72 -7.08 1.84
N ASP A 236 16.04 -6.10 2.67
CA ASP A 236 15.88 -6.15 4.13
C ASP A 236 14.45 -5.72 4.56
N VAL A 237 13.46 -6.48 4.06
CA VAL A 237 12.06 -6.33 4.44
C VAL A 237 11.63 -7.51 5.32
N ASP A 238 10.60 -7.33 6.15
CA ASP A 238 10.12 -8.34 7.10
C ASP A 238 9.13 -9.29 6.46
N ALA A 239 8.39 -8.86 5.43
CA ALA A 239 7.41 -9.67 4.74
C ALA A 239 7.34 -9.38 3.24
N PHE A 240 7.03 -10.43 2.47
CA PHE A 240 6.51 -10.28 1.10
C PHE A 240 5.01 -10.43 1.07
N GLY A 241 4.37 -9.62 0.23
CA GLY A 241 2.93 -9.69 -0.03
C GLY A 241 2.61 -10.28 -1.39
N PHE A 242 1.68 -11.23 -1.41
CA PHE A 242 1.27 -11.97 -2.59
C PHE A 242 -0.22 -11.80 -2.88
N ASP A 243 -0.58 -11.64 -4.15
CA ASP A 243 -1.95 -11.58 -4.62
C ASP A 243 -2.48 -13.00 -4.95
N PHE A 244 -3.24 -13.58 -4.02
CA PHE A 244 -3.89 -14.87 -4.21
C PHE A 244 -5.27 -14.80 -4.87
N VAL A 245 -5.70 -13.61 -5.30
CA VAL A 245 -6.95 -13.40 -6.04
C VAL A 245 -6.70 -13.33 -7.55
N ALA A 246 -5.85 -12.40 -8.01
CA ALA A 246 -5.57 -12.17 -9.42
C ALA A 246 -4.21 -12.74 -9.87
N GLY A 247 -3.26 -12.96 -8.94
CA GLY A 247 -1.95 -13.53 -9.23
C GLY A 247 -2.01 -15.04 -9.51
N ASP A 248 -0.99 -15.54 -10.21
CA ASP A 248 -0.82 -16.98 -10.46
C ASP A 248 -0.30 -17.69 -9.21
N ARG A 249 -1.16 -18.48 -8.58
CA ARG A 249 -0.89 -19.18 -7.31
C ARG A 249 0.26 -20.16 -7.42
N ASP A 250 0.36 -20.89 -8.53
CA ASP A 250 1.39 -21.89 -8.73
C ASP A 250 2.77 -21.21 -8.85
N THR A 251 2.85 -20.05 -9.49
CA THR A 251 4.06 -19.24 -9.58
C THR A 251 4.46 -18.68 -8.22
N HIS A 252 3.53 -18.17 -7.41
CA HIS A 252 3.83 -17.72 -6.04
C HIS A 252 4.42 -18.86 -5.21
N LEU A 253 3.75 -20.02 -5.19
CA LEU A 253 4.22 -21.18 -4.42
C LEU A 253 5.54 -21.73 -4.94
N TYR A 254 5.78 -21.71 -6.26
CA TYR A 254 7.06 -22.09 -6.85
C TYR A 254 8.19 -21.17 -6.35
N ASN A 255 8.01 -19.87 -6.46
CA ASN A 255 9.02 -18.90 -6.02
C ASN A 255 9.37 -19.07 -4.53
N VAL A 256 8.35 -19.17 -3.67
CA VAL A 256 8.55 -19.39 -2.23
C VAL A 256 9.21 -20.75 -1.95
N THR A 257 8.88 -21.79 -2.69
CA THR A 257 9.48 -23.12 -2.49
C THR A 257 10.94 -23.17 -2.91
N GLU A 258 11.30 -22.50 -4.01
CA GLU A 258 12.65 -22.51 -4.58
C GLU A 258 13.60 -21.56 -3.87
N TYR A 259 13.14 -20.35 -3.53
CA TYR A 259 13.96 -19.27 -2.99
C TYR A 259 13.72 -18.97 -1.50
N GLY A 260 12.67 -19.52 -0.92
CA GLY A 260 12.23 -19.19 0.43
C GLY A 260 11.34 -17.94 0.46
N THR A 261 11.07 -17.45 1.67
CA THR A 261 10.42 -16.17 1.94
C THR A 261 10.86 -15.66 3.32
N LYS A 262 10.33 -14.52 3.75
CA LYS A 262 10.64 -13.94 5.07
C LYS A 262 9.87 -14.65 6.20
N ASP A 263 10.16 -14.27 7.44
CA ASP A 263 9.49 -14.84 8.61
C ASP A 263 8.04 -14.39 8.78
N ALA A 264 7.65 -13.30 8.11
CA ALA A 264 6.27 -12.87 7.95
C ALA A 264 5.83 -12.91 6.48
N VAL A 265 4.50 -12.92 6.25
CA VAL A 265 3.90 -12.95 4.91
C VAL A 265 2.62 -12.13 4.88
N SER A 266 2.37 -11.41 3.78
CA SER A 266 1.10 -10.74 3.52
C SER A 266 0.34 -11.46 2.42
N LEU A 267 -0.92 -11.76 2.68
CA LEU A 267 -1.79 -12.55 1.81
C LEU A 267 -2.96 -11.69 1.32
N GLY A 268 -2.96 -11.35 0.04
CA GLY A 268 -4.08 -10.71 -0.64
C GLY A 268 -5.18 -11.72 -0.94
N LEU A 269 -6.22 -11.76 -0.09
CA LEU A 269 -7.22 -12.83 -0.07
C LEU A 269 -8.64 -12.37 -0.41
N VAL A 270 -8.92 -11.08 -0.30
CA VAL A 270 -10.20 -10.46 -0.60
C VAL A 270 -10.07 -9.61 -1.86
N ASP A 271 -10.99 -9.77 -2.82
CA ASP A 271 -10.93 -9.08 -4.11
C ASP A 271 -11.31 -7.58 -3.96
N GLY A 272 -10.29 -6.71 -4.03
CA GLY A 272 -10.45 -5.25 -3.90
C GLY A 272 -11.14 -4.58 -5.08
N GLN A 273 -11.35 -5.27 -6.20
CA GLN A 273 -11.95 -4.71 -7.43
C GLN A 273 -13.33 -5.29 -7.77
N ASN A 274 -13.76 -6.34 -7.09
CA ASN A 274 -15.03 -7.00 -7.33
C ASN A 274 -16.04 -6.66 -6.24
N THR A 275 -17.27 -6.36 -6.61
CA THR A 275 -18.37 -6.10 -5.67
C THR A 275 -18.96 -7.36 -5.03
N ALA A 276 -18.58 -8.55 -5.46
CA ALA A 276 -18.94 -9.78 -4.76
C ALA A 276 -18.15 -9.85 -3.43
N VAL A 277 -18.88 -10.06 -2.35
CA VAL A 277 -18.29 -10.15 -0.99
C VAL A 277 -18.03 -11.61 -0.67
N GLU A 278 -16.82 -11.92 -0.28
CA GLU A 278 -16.41 -13.23 0.19
C GLU A 278 -17.06 -13.55 1.55
N SER A 279 -17.18 -14.83 1.91
CA SER A 279 -17.54 -15.15 3.29
C SER A 279 -16.29 -15.21 4.19
N PRO A 280 -16.40 -14.88 5.48
CA PRO A 280 -15.29 -15.02 6.42
C PRO A 280 -14.68 -16.43 6.45
N ASP A 281 -15.54 -17.48 6.42
CA ASP A 281 -15.08 -18.88 6.35
C ASP A 281 -14.19 -19.13 5.12
N THR A 282 -14.58 -18.59 3.95
CA THR A 282 -13.79 -18.74 2.72
C THR A 282 -12.43 -18.07 2.83
N VAL A 283 -12.33 -16.91 3.45
CA VAL A 283 -11.06 -16.20 3.62
C VAL A 283 -10.21 -16.91 4.66
N ALA A 284 -10.79 -17.39 5.77
CA ALA A 284 -10.09 -18.19 6.77
C ALA A 284 -9.51 -19.48 6.15
N GLU A 285 -10.30 -20.20 5.35
CA GLU A 285 -9.82 -21.40 4.60
C GLU A 285 -8.68 -21.07 3.64
N ARG A 286 -8.65 -19.86 3.05
CA ARG A 286 -7.54 -19.41 2.18
C ARG A 286 -6.27 -19.17 2.98
N ILE A 287 -6.37 -18.54 4.18
CA ILE A 287 -5.22 -18.36 5.08
C ILE A 287 -4.59 -19.71 5.41
N ASP A 288 -5.39 -20.64 5.90
CA ASP A 288 -4.93 -21.98 6.27
C ASP A 288 -4.34 -22.73 5.06
N TRP A 289 -5.00 -22.66 3.90
CA TRP A 289 -4.52 -23.30 2.68
C TRP A 289 -3.14 -22.79 2.25
N VAL A 290 -2.89 -21.47 2.23
CA VAL A 290 -1.59 -20.93 1.82
C VAL A 290 -0.51 -21.35 2.79
N THR A 291 -0.74 -21.25 4.10
CA THR A 291 0.25 -21.65 5.12
C THR A 291 0.57 -23.13 5.08
N GLU A 292 -0.41 -23.99 4.78
CA GLU A 292 -0.21 -25.45 4.60
C GLU A 292 0.60 -25.80 3.33
N GLN A 293 0.54 -24.97 2.27
CA GLN A 293 1.34 -25.21 1.05
C GLN A 293 2.84 -24.93 1.25
N ILE A 294 3.23 -24.25 2.33
CA ILE A 294 4.61 -23.87 2.64
C ILE A 294 5.08 -24.57 3.94
N PRO A 295 5.08 -25.91 3.98
CA PRO A 295 5.32 -26.66 5.22
C PRO A 295 6.76 -26.57 5.74
N SER A 296 7.68 -26.03 4.95
CA SER A 296 9.07 -25.81 5.35
C SER A 296 9.27 -24.56 6.20
N GLN A 297 8.26 -23.71 6.31
CA GLN A 297 8.32 -22.45 7.04
C GLN A 297 7.18 -22.35 8.05
N THR A 298 7.47 -21.80 9.21
CA THR A 298 6.47 -21.35 10.19
C THR A 298 6.56 -19.83 10.20
N PHE A 299 5.47 -19.16 9.87
CA PHE A 299 5.42 -17.72 9.89
C PHE A 299 5.25 -17.20 11.32
N ASP A 300 5.98 -16.18 11.67
CA ASP A 300 5.76 -15.41 12.92
C ASP A 300 4.49 -14.59 12.78
N THR A 301 4.31 -13.90 11.64
CA THR A 301 3.14 -13.07 11.34
C THR A 301 2.56 -13.39 9.95
N VAL A 302 1.22 -13.45 9.88
CA VAL A 302 0.46 -13.55 8.63
C VAL A 302 -0.51 -12.38 8.55
N TYR A 303 -0.23 -11.44 7.66
CA TYR A 303 -1.14 -10.34 7.34
C TYR A 303 -2.21 -10.82 6.36
N ALA A 304 -3.48 -10.74 6.73
CA ALA A 304 -4.61 -10.99 5.85
C ALA A 304 -5.10 -9.66 5.29
N THR A 305 -5.06 -9.51 3.97
CA THR A 305 -5.34 -8.23 3.29
C THR A 305 -6.32 -8.42 2.12
N PRO A 306 -6.91 -7.33 1.61
CA PRO A 306 -7.38 -7.30 0.24
C PRO A 306 -6.19 -7.50 -0.71
N ASN A 307 -6.46 -7.99 -1.92
CA ASN A 307 -5.37 -8.15 -2.89
C ASN A 307 -4.88 -6.83 -3.49
N THR A 308 -5.74 -5.80 -3.52
CA THR A 308 -5.44 -4.46 -4.04
C THR A 308 -6.01 -3.39 -3.11
N GLU A 309 -5.81 -2.12 -3.48
CA GLU A 309 -6.49 -0.97 -2.88
C GLU A 309 -8.02 -1.13 -3.00
N LEU A 310 -8.76 -0.53 -2.07
CA LEU A 310 -10.23 -0.66 -2.00
C LEU A 310 -11.00 0.50 -2.65
N ALA A 311 -10.32 1.53 -3.16
CA ALA A 311 -10.93 2.73 -3.74
C ALA A 311 -11.84 2.46 -4.96
N TYR A 312 -11.74 1.27 -5.56
CA TYR A 312 -12.57 0.84 -6.68
C TYR A 312 -14.00 0.47 -6.27
N LEU A 313 -14.24 0.22 -4.99
CA LEU A 313 -15.49 -0.33 -4.49
C LEU A 313 -16.48 0.77 -4.12
N PRO A 314 -17.80 0.48 -4.21
CA PRO A 314 -18.81 1.26 -3.52
C PRO A 314 -18.57 1.23 -2.00
N VAL A 315 -18.86 2.32 -1.30
CA VAL A 315 -18.63 2.45 0.15
C VAL A 315 -19.27 1.31 0.96
N SER A 316 -20.49 0.88 0.60
CA SER A 316 -21.16 -0.24 1.27
C SER A 316 -20.40 -1.56 1.13
N THR A 317 -19.92 -1.87 -0.09
CA THR A 317 -19.16 -3.09 -0.36
C THR A 317 -17.78 -3.05 0.31
N TYR A 318 -17.13 -1.89 0.30
CA TYR A 318 -15.89 -1.65 1.03
C TYR A 318 -16.04 -2.04 2.50
N ARG A 319 -17.06 -1.51 3.21
CA ARG A 319 -17.34 -1.82 4.62
C ARG A 319 -17.62 -3.31 4.86
N GLU A 320 -18.38 -3.95 3.98
CA GLU A 320 -18.65 -5.38 4.08
C GLU A 320 -17.37 -6.21 3.95
N LYS A 321 -16.45 -5.82 3.06
CA LYS A 321 -15.18 -6.53 2.86
C LYS A 321 -14.20 -6.31 4.02
N LEU A 322 -14.18 -5.12 4.64
CA LEU A 322 -13.42 -4.91 5.88
C LEU A 322 -13.90 -5.86 6.99
N ALA A 323 -15.22 -5.95 7.21
CA ALA A 323 -15.78 -6.84 8.22
C ALA A 323 -15.44 -8.31 7.96
N VAL A 324 -15.41 -8.74 6.69
CA VAL A 324 -14.99 -10.11 6.30
C VAL A 324 -13.55 -10.39 6.72
N LEU A 325 -12.64 -9.42 6.56
CA LEU A 325 -11.23 -9.60 6.97
C LEU A 325 -11.09 -9.79 8.48
N GLY A 326 -11.69 -8.91 9.29
CA GLY A 326 -11.65 -9.03 10.75
C GLY A 326 -12.23 -10.36 11.25
N GLU A 327 -13.43 -10.71 10.79
CA GLU A 327 -14.06 -12.00 11.15
C GLU A 327 -13.24 -13.22 10.71
N ALA A 328 -12.63 -13.18 9.52
CA ALA A 328 -11.85 -14.30 8.98
C ALA A 328 -10.60 -14.60 9.80
N VAL A 329 -9.89 -13.58 10.26
CA VAL A 329 -8.69 -13.72 11.09
C VAL A 329 -9.06 -14.33 12.46
N GLU A 330 -10.15 -13.91 13.07
CA GLU A 330 -10.65 -14.50 14.32
C GLU A 330 -11.01 -15.98 14.15
N LEU A 331 -11.69 -16.36 13.05
CA LEU A 331 -12.05 -17.74 12.74
C LEU A 331 -10.83 -18.64 12.55
N ALA A 332 -9.86 -18.19 11.77
CA ALA A 332 -8.63 -18.91 11.51
C ALA A 332 -7.80 -19.12 12.81
N ALA A 333 -7.72 -18.10 13.68
CA ALA A 333 -7.07 -18.21 14.99
C ALA A 333 -7.79 -19.19 15.92
N GLY A 334 -9.12 -19.28 15.87
CA GLY A 334 -9.93 -20.19 16.67
C GLY A 334 -9.74 -21.67 16.33
N THR A 335 -9.32 -21.98 15.11
CA THR A 335 -9.08 -23.37 14.64
C THR A 335 -7.83 -23.98 15.28
N GLU A 336 -6.78 -23.21 15.53
CA GLU A 336 -5.53 -23.69 16.17
C GLU A 336 -5.71 -24.08 17.64
N VAL A 337 -6.65 -23.47 18.35
CA VAL A 337 -6.92 -23.76 19.79
C VAL A 337 -7.68 -25.09 19.96
N SER A 338 -8.28 -25.61 18.91
CA SER A 338 -9.15 -26.79 18.93
C SER A 338 -8.49 -28.07 18.44
N ALA A 339 -7.25 -28.02 17.91
CA ALA A 339 -6.48 -29.14 17.38
C ALA A 339 -5.40 -29.60 18.36
#